data_de73e53ec7c0bef7445e4c55f5db8271
#
_entry.id   de73e53ec7c0bef7445e4c55f5db8271
#
_cell.length_a   1.000
_cell.length_b   1.000
_cell.length_c   1.000
_cell.angle_alpha   90.00
_cell.angle_beta   90.00
_cell.angle_gamma   90.00
#
_symmetry.space_group_name_H-M   'P 1'
#
loop_
_entity.id
_entity.type
_entity.pdbx_description
1 polymer ?
#
loop_
_entity_poly.entity_id
_entity_poly.type
_entity_poly.pdbx_seq_one_letter_code
_entity_poly.pdbx_strand_id
1 'polypeptide(L)'
;MENDNLFQSELRLFQTALGDIAGKRVLSVGCGSGLFESMIDCSGIEGIEPSHDMGAIAQKRGVNVIAFGAIEDTELEENAYDMIYLNGSSSYMEDLTRAFGVCKKALKPNGKFVSLDVPKESAFGFMYLLAKEAGTFDHPSLNGVMPQLPYPLELCCAGVWHSTEEKIDALKALGFHDFDFYQTLLRNPMYTNEVVEDVVPGYQSGGYVAIIAHK
;
A
#
# COMPACT_ATOMS: atom_id res chain seq x y z
N MET A 1 -1.40 -5.58 -17.02
CA MET A 1 -1.54 -5.52 -15.56
C MET A 1 -2.87 -6.09 -15.08
N GLU A 2 -4.04 -5.62 -15.53
CA GLU A 2 -5.35 -6.05 -14.99
C GLU A 2 -5.64 -7.57 -15.07
N ASN A 3 -5.00 -8.31 -15.97
CA ASN A 3 -5.10 -9.75 -16.13
C ASN A 3 -3.85 -10.50 -15.65
N ASP A 4 -3.01 -9.85 -14.87
CA ASP A 4 -1.80 -10.40 -14.33
C ASP A 4 -2.11 -11.09 -12.98
N ASN A 5 -1.68 -12.34 -12.80
CA ASN A 5 -1.95 -13.09 -11.58
C ASN A 5 -1.35 -12.45 -10.33
N LEU A 6 -0.21 -11.77 -10.47
CA LEU A 6 0.39 -11.00 -9.39
C LEU A 6 -0.56 -9.87 -8.96
N PHE A 7 -1.03 -9.05 -9.91
CA PHE A 7 -1.99 -7.99 -9.62
C PHE A 7 -3.30 -8.53 -9.01
N GLN A 8 -3.81 -9.67 -9.52
CA GLN A 8 -5.02 -10.29 -8.97
C GLN A 8 -4.81 -10.79 -7.53
N SER A 9 -3.61 -11.24 -7.18
CA SER A 9 -3.26 -11.62 -5.80
C SER A 9 -3.25 -10.40 -4.88
N GLU A 10 -2.63 -9.31 -5.31
CA GLU A 10 -2.63 -8.03 -4.58
C GLU A 10 -4.05 -7.46 -4.44
N LEU A 11 -4.86 -7.51 -5.50
CA LEU A 11 -6.25 -7.05 -5.49
C LEU A 11 -7.11 -7.84 -4.49
N ARG A 12 -6.93 -9.16 -4.40
CA ARG A 12 -7.60 -9.98 -3.38
C ARG A 12 -7.22 -9.56 -1.96
N LEU A 13 -5.93 -9.30 -1.71
CA LEU A 13 -5.47 -8.82 -0.42
C LEU A 13 -6.07 -7.44 -0.11
N PHE A 14 -6.07 -6.53 -1.07
CA PHE A 14 -6.66 -5.20 -0.96
C PHE A 14 -8.15 -5.29 -0.59
N GLN A 15 -8.93 -6.06 -1.34
CA GLN A 15 -10.36 -6.27 -1.06
C GLN A 15 -10.61 -6.90 0.32
N THR A 16 -9.80 -7.89 0.71
CA THR A 16 -9.89 -8.54 2.02
C THR A 16 -9.58 -7.55 3.15
N ALA A 17 -8.53 -6.75 3.00
CA ALA A 17 -8.11 -5.79 4.01
C ALA A 17 -9.10 -4.65 4.19
N LEU A 18 -9.69 -4.13 3.11
CA LEU A 18 -10.70 -3.08 3.21
C LEU A 18 -12.03 -3.62 3.77
N GLY A 19 -12.45 -4.80 3.32
CA GLY A 19 -13.77 -5.37 3.64
C GLY A 19 -14.90 -4.51 3.06
N ASP A 20 -16.05 -4.50 3.72
CA ASP A 20 -17.19 -3.70 3.29
C ASP A 20 -16.99 -2.21 3.62
N ILE A 21 -16.99 -1.38 2.57
CA ILE A 21 -16.84 0.08 2.66
C ILE A 21 -18.06 0.86 2.21
N ALA A 22 -19.17 0.16 1.89
CA ALA A 22 -20.40 0.79 1.45
C ALA A 22 -20.91 1.81 2.49
N GLY A 23 -21.19 3.03 2.04
CA GLY A 23 -21.68 4.11 2.89
C GLY A 23 -20.65 4.70 3.86
N LYS A 24 -19.38 4.31 3.79
CA LYS A 24 -18.31 4.86 4.61
C LYS A 24 -17.61 6.00 3.87
N ARG A 25 -17.12 6.99 4.63
CA ARG A 25 -16.20 8.01 4.11
C ARG A 25 -14.78 7.45 4.18
N VAL A 26 -14.17 7.24 3.03
CA VAL A 26 -12.90 6.54 2.87
C VAL A 26 -11.88 7.44 2.21
N LEU A 27 -10.63 7.43 2.71
CA LEU A 27 -9.52 8.16 2.12
C LEU A 27 -8.44 7.17 1.65
N SER A 28 -8.04 7.31 0.39
CA SER A 28 -6.85 6.69 -0.19
C SER A 28 -5.68 7.65 -0.15
N VAL A 29 -4.62 7.30 0.56
CA VAL A 29 -3.40 8.12 0.67
C VAL A 29 -2.34 7.61 -0.30
N GLY A 30 -1.97 8.42 -1.28
CA GLY A 30 -1.15 8.01 -2.42
C GLY A 30 -1.97 7.12 -3.36
N CYS A 31 -3.14 7.61 -3.81
CA CYS A 31 -4.05 6.83 -4.64
C CYS A 31 -3.50 6.49 -6.04
N GLY A 32 -2.36 7.08 -6.41
CA GLY A 32 -1.74 6.84 -7.71
C GLY A 32 -2.71 7.11 -8.86
N SER A 33 -2.80 6.15 -9.76
CA SER A 33 -3.74 6.23 -10.90
C SER A 33 -5.18 5.79 -10.57
N GLY A 34 -5.48 5.43 -9.32
CA GLY A 34 -6.80 4.92 -8.93
C GLY A 34 -7.12 3.54 -9.51
N LEU A 35 -6.12 2.73 -9.83
CA LEU A 35 -6.34 1.42 -10.46
C LEU A 35 -7.06 0.46 -9.51
N PHE A 36 -6.62 0.33 -8.27
CA PHE A 36 -7.25 -0.54 -7.28
C PHE A 36 -8.64 -0.05 -6.91
N GLU A 37 -8.81 1.26 -6.79
CA GLU A 37 -10.09 1.91 -6.51
C GLU A 37 -11.12 1.60 -7.59
N SER A 38 -10.70 1.57 -8.86
CA SER A 38 -11.60 1.25 -9.98
C SER A 38 -12.07 -0.21 -10.02
N MET A 39 -11.45 -1.09 -9.23
CA MET A 39 -11.80 -2.52 -9.13
C MET A 39 -12.70 -2.85 -7.94
N ILE A 40 -13.10 -1.85 -7.15
CA ILE A 40 -14.02 -2.02 -6.03
C ILE A 40 -15.22 -1.10 -6.22
N ASP A 41 -16.40 -1.54 -5.73
CA ASP A 41 -17.62 -0.72 -5.77
C ASP A 41 -17.56 0.34 -4.65
N CYS A 42 -16.97 1.48 -4.98
CA CYS A 42 -16.83 2.58 -4.03
C CYS A 42 -17.09 3.92 -4.70
N SER A 43 -18.33 4.27 -4.83
CA SER A 43 -18.70 5.66 -5.12
C SER A 43 -18.31 6.52 -3.91
N GLY A 44 -17.29 7.36 -4.03
CA GLY A 44 -16.96 8.36 -3.02
C GLY A 44 -15.66 8.15 -2.25
N ILE A 45 -14.70 7.35 -2.76
CA ILE A 45 -13.33 7.40 -2.22
C ILE A 45 -12.74 8.78 -2.52
N GLU A 46 -12.31 9.45 -1.45
CA GLU A 46 -11.43 10.62 -1.53
C GLU A 46 -9.98 10.15 -1.68
N GLY A 47 -9.17 10.87 -2.47
CA GLY A 47 -7.78 10.53 -2.72
C GLY A 47 -6.83 11.69 -2.47
N ILE A 48 -5.62 11.39 -2.00
CA ILE A 48 -4.48 12.30 -1.98
C ILE A 48 -3.41 11.70 -2.86
N GLU A 49 -2.81 12.48 -3.77
CA GLU A 49 -1.79 12.01 -4.69
C GLU A 49 -0.77 13.13 -5.01
N PRO A 50 0.53 12.93 -4.77
CA PRO A 50 1.54 13.93 -5.10
C PRO A 50 1.68 14.22 -6.60
N SER A 51 1.50 13.21 -7.45
CA SER A 51 1.63 13.35 -8.90
C SER A 51 0.34 13.87 -9.55
N HIS A 52 0.39 15.06 -10.15
CA HIS A 52 -0.74 15.62 -10.89
C HIS A 52 -1.20 14.71 -12.04
N ASP A 53 -0.28 14.07 -12.75
CA ASP A 53 -0.60 13.20 -13.88
C ASP A 53 -1.32 11.92 -13.41
N MET A 54 -0.83 11.30 -12.34
CA MET A 54 -1.45 10.12 -11.74
C MET A 54 -2.82 10.46 -11.15
N GLY A 55 -2.93 11.55 -10.40
CA GLY A 55 -4.20 12.02 -9.84
C GLY A 55 -5.24 12.36 -10.91
N ALA A 56 -4.83 12.92 -12.05
CA ALA A 56 -5.73 13.16 -13.17
C ALA A 56 -6.28 11.85 -13.79
N ILE A 57 -5.48 10.76 -13.76
CA ILE A 57 -5.94 9.44 -14.18
C ILE A 57 -6.91 8.87 -13.13
N ALA A 58 -6.58 9.00 -11.83
CA ALA A 58 -7.44 8.57 -10.73
C ALA A 58 -8.82 9.24 -10.79
N GLN A 59 -8.86 10.54 -11.05
CA GLN A 59 -10.12 11.28 -11.22
C GLN A 59 -10.97 10.72 -12.37
N LYS A 60 -10.37 10.37 -13.51
CA LYS A 60 -11.07 9.73 -14.63
C LYS A 60 -11.62 8.35 -14.28
N ARG A 61 -11.02 7.67 -13.29
CA ARG A 61 -11.46 6.37 -12.74
C ARG A 61 -12.46 6.49 -11.60
N GLY A 62 -12.85 7.72 -11.23
CA GLY A 62 -13.90 7.95 -10.23
C GLY A 62 -13.40 8.28 -8.83
N VAL A 63 -12.09 8.36 -8.60
CA VAL A 63 -11.54 8.81 -7.31
C VAL A 63 -11.70 10.33 -7.19
N ASN A 64 -12.25 10.82 -6.08
CA ASN A 64 -12.31 12.24 -5.78
C ASN A 64 -10.97 12.71 -5.21
N VAL A 65 -10.02 13.10 -6.06
CA VAL A 65 -8.71 13.61 -5.61
C VAL A 65 -8.90 14.99 -4.98
N ILE A 66 -8.77 15.05 -3.65
CA ILE A 66 -9.01 16.25 -2.83
C ILE A 66 -7.76 17.09 -2.60
N ALA A 67 -6.57 16.50 -2.74
CA ALA A 67 -5.30 17.21 -2.61
C ALA A 67 -4.21 16.60 -3.50
N PHE A 68 -3.34 17.47 -4.03
CA PHE A 68 -2.12 17.11 -4.72
C PHE A 68 -0.92 17.47 -3.85
N GLY A 69 -0.35 16.47 -3.18
CA GLY A 69 0.77 16.64 -2.27
C GLY A 69 1.00 15.42 -1.38
N ALA A 70 2.01 15.52 -0.54
CA ALA A 70 2.27 14.51 0.48
C ALA A 70 1.23 14.61 1.61
N ILE A 71 0.92 13.49 2.22
CA ILE A 71 -0.01 13.43 3.35
C ILE A 71 0.47 14.28 4.53
N GLU A 72 1.79 14.32 4.74
CA GLU A 72 2.44 15.06 5.83
C GLU A 72 2.19 16.57 5.76
N ASP A 73 1.91 17.08 4.57
CA ASP A 73 1.69 18.51 4.30
C ASP A 73 0.21 18.82 3.97
N THR A 74 -0.67 17.81 4.08
CA THR A 74 -2.09 17.97 3.79
C THR A 74 -2.90 18.17 5.07
N GLU A 75 -3.70 19.24 5.12
CA GLU A 75 -4.67 19.48 6.18
C GLU A 75 -5.93 18.68 5.91
N LEU A 76 -6.32 17.83 6.85
CA LEU A 76 -7.54 17.04 6.80
C LEU A 76 -8.46 17.40 7.97
N GLU A 77 -9.76 17.28 7.72
CA GLU A 77 -10.78 17.40 8.76
C GLU A 77 -10.59 16.32 9.82
N GLU A 78 -10.56 16.72 11.10
CA GLU A 78 -10.41 15.77 12.20
C GLU A 78 -11.68 14.92 12.40
N ASN A 79 -11.47 13.62 12.70
CA ASN A 79 -12.54 12.66 12.97
C ASN A 79 -13.58 12.56 11.82
N ALA A 80 -13.13 12.66 10.59
CA ALA A 80 -14.00 12.73 9.41
C ALA A 80 -14.15 11.38 8.70
N TYR A 81 -13.12 10.53 8.73
CA TYR A 81 -13.06 9.30 7.95
C TYR A 81 -13.39 8.06 8.77
N ASP A 82 -14.20 7.17 8.20
CA ASP A 82 -14.44 5.84 8.76
C ASP A 82 -13.27 4.91 8.50
N MET A 83 -12.57 5.13 7.38
CA MET A 83 -11.39 4.36 6.98
C MET A 83 -10.39 5.24 6.24
N ILE A 84 -9.11 5.03 6.53
CA ILE A 84 -7.99 5.57 5.74
C ILE A 84 -7.08 4.39 5.37
N TYR A 85 -6.70 4.31 4.10
CA TYR A 85 -5.77 3.29 3.66
C TYR A 85 -4.64 3.84 2.79
N LEU A 86 -3.53 3.11 2.82
CA LEU A 86 -2.35 3.28 2.00
C LEU A 86 -2.11 1.99 1.23
N ASN A 87 -2.01 2.05 -0.07
CA ASN A 87 -1.78 0.88 -0.91
C ASN A 87 -0.52 1.09 -1.77
N GLY A 88 0.63 0.56 -1.30
CA GLY A 88 1.93 0.73 -1.93
C GLY A 88 2.56 2.11 -1.73
N SER A 89 1.95 3.02 -0.98
CA SER A 89 2.43 4.40 -0.81
C SER A 89 3.29 4.62 0.43
N SER A 90 3.18 3.78 1.47
CA SER A 90 3.96 3.95 2.70
C SER A 90 5.47 3.78 2.47
N SER A 91 5.87 3.05 1.44
CA SER A 91 7.27 2.91 1.04
C SER A 91 7.93 4.19 0.49
N TYR A 92 7.16 5.26 0.27
CA TYR A 92 7.68 6.57 -0.16
C TYR A 92 7.68 7.63 0.94
N MET A 93 7.28 7.28 2.16
CA MET A 93 7.21 8.18 3.31
C MET A 93 8.46 8.02 4.16
N GLU A 94 9.24 9.08 4.35
CA GLU A 94 10.44 9.05 5.20
C GLU A 94 10.09 8.96 6.68
N ASP A 95 9.05 9.68 7.12
CA ASP A 95 8.59 9.72 8.50
C ASP A 95 7.18 9.12 8.62
N LEU A 96 7.13 7.81 8.86
CA LEU A 96 5.88 7.08 9.05
C LEU A 96 5.07 7.63 10.23
N THR A 97 5.72 8.07 11.30
CA THR A 97 5.02 8.57 12.49
C THR A 97 4.31 9.87 12.18
N ARG A 98 4.92 10.76 11.41
CA ARG A 98 4.31 12.00 10.96
C ARG A 98 3.12 11.72 10.01
N ALA A 99 3.34 10.90 8.97
CA ALA A 99 2.31 10.54 8.00
C ALA A 99 1.11 9.85 8.64
N PHE A 100 1.35 8.81 9.44
CA PHE A 100 0.30 8.08 10.14
C PHE A 100 -0.39 8.93 11.22
N GLY A 101 0.33 9.89 11.80
CA GLY A 101 -0.22 10.87 12.75
C GLY A 101 -1.27 11.77 12.14
N VAL A 102 -1.08 12.22 10.88
CA VAL A 102 -2.11 12.97 10.12
C VAL A 102 -3.32 12.08 9.88
N CYS A 103 -3.10 10.84 9.41
CA CYS A 103 -4.17 9.87 9.21
C CYS A 103 -4.96 9.61 10.50
N LYS A 104 -4.27 9.43 11.64
CA LYS A 104 -4.92 9.21 12.93
C LYS A 104 -5.83 10.35 13.34
N LYS A 105 -5.40 11.60 13.18
CA LYS A 105 -6.24 12.77 13.49
C LYS A 105 -7.52 12.80 12.65
N ALA A 106 -7.39 12.48 11.36
CA ALA A 106 -8.50 12.50 10.41
C ALA A 106 -9.49 11.31 10.58
N LEU A 107 -9.04 10.17 11.14
CA LEU A 107 -9.90 9.03 11.44
C LEU A 107 -10.88 9.35 12.57
N LYS A 108 -12.13 8.90 12.43
CA LYS A 108 -13.13 8.87 13.51
C LYS A 108 -12.66 7.99 14.68
N PRO A 109 -13.22 8.17 15.90
CA PRO A 109 -13.07 7.18 16.97
C PRO A 109 -13.48 5.78 16.47
N ASN A 110 -12.67 4.76 16.73
CA ASN A 110 -12.78 3.40 16.19
C ASN A 110 -12.69 3.31 14.65
N GLY A 111 -12.23 4.35 13.98
CA GLY A 111 -11.95 4.34 12.55
C GLY A 111 -10.83 3.36 12.20
N LYS A 112 -10.91 2.78 11.01
CA LYS A 112 -10.01 1.73 10.52
C LYS A 112 -8.86 2.34 9.71
N PHE A 113 -7.64 2.01 10.08
CA PHE A 113 -6.44 2.29 9.29
C PHE A 113 -5.97 1.01 8.59
N VAL A 114 -5.58 1.10 7.33
CA VAL A 114 -5.05 -0.04 6.57
C VAL A 114 -3.79 0.39 5.82
N SER A 115 -2.70 -0.36 5.98
CA SER A 115 -1.48 -0.19 5.17
C SER A 115 -1.18 -1.48 4.44
N LEU A 116 -1.19 -1.42 3.11
CA LEU A 116 -0.79 -2.54 2.24
C LEU A 116 0.50 -2.16 1.54
N ASP A 117 1.51 -3.02 1.62
CA ASP A 117 2.80 -2.73 0.99
C ASP A 117 3.68 -3.97 0.86
N VAL A 118 4.76 -3.82 0.11
CA VAL A 118 5.87 -4.78 0.05
C VAL A 118 6.75 -4.59 1.30
N PRO A 119 6.86 -5.58 2.20
CA PRO A 119 7.76 -5.50 3.34
C PRO A 119 9.22 -5.50 2.91
N LYS A 120 10.03 -4.62 3.50
CA LYS A 120 11.48 -4.53 3.30
C LYS A 120 12.19 -5.88 3.49
N GLU A 121 11.72 -6.68 4.47
CA GLU A 121 12.25 -7.99 4.83
C GLU A 121 11.76 -9.14 3.95
N SER A 122 10.79 -8.89 3.06
CA SER A 122 10.30 -9.90 2.12
C SER A 122 11.28 -10.18 0.97
N ALA A 123 11.05 -11.27 0.23
CA ALA A 123 11.84 -11.57 -0.97
C ALA A 123 11.77 -10.44 -2.00
N PHE A 124 10.61 -9.81 -2.17
CA PHE A 124 10.44 -8.64 -3.04
C PHE A 124 11.17 -7.42 -2.50
N GLY A 125 11.03 -7.12 -1.20
CA GLY A 125 11.70 -5.99 -0.56
C GLY A 125 13.22 -6.11 -0.67
N PHE A 126 13.76 -7.30 -0.41
CA PHE A 126 15.19 -7.55 -0.56
C PHE A 126 15.67 -7.34 -2.00
N MET A 127 14.92 -7.84 -2.97
CA MET A 127 15.19 -7.64 -4.39
C MET A 127 15.20 -6.15 -4.78
N TYR A 128 14.23 -5.37 -4.29
CA TYR A 128 14.15 -3.94 -4.55
C TYR A 128 15.27 -3.15 -3.89
N LEU A 129 15.65 -3.50 -2.67
CA LEU A 129 16.80 -2.89 -1.99
C LEU A 129 18.11 -3.16 -2.72
N LEU A 130 18.32 -4.39 -3.19
CA LEU A 130 19.49 -4.74 -3.97
C LEU A 130 19.53 -4.01 -5.32
N ALA A 131 18.39 -3.95 -6.01
CA ALA A 131 18.28 -3.22 -7.27
C ALA A 131 18.49 -1.69 -7.08
N LYS A 132 17.99 -1.11 -6.00
CA LYS A 132 18.22 0.28 -5.62
C LYS A 132 19.71 0.55 -5.39
N GLU A 133 20.39 -0.29 -4.63
CA GLU A 133 21.84 -0.15 -4.35
C GLU A 133 22.68 -0.32 -5.61
N ALA A 134 22.33 -1.28 -6.47
CA ALA A 134 23.03 -1.55 -7.72
C ALA A 134 22.68 -0.57 -8.85
N GLY A 135 21.59 0.16 -8.74
CA GLY A 135 21.06 1.01 -9.81
C GLY A 135 20.52 0.21 -11.01
N THR A 136 20.28 -1.09 -10.84
CA THR A 136 19.81 -1.98 -11.91
C THR A 136 19.22 -3.27 -11.34
N PHE A 137 18.29 -3.86 -12.09
CA PHE A 137 17.85 -5.24 -11.85
C PHE A 137 18.77 -6.29 -12.51
N ASP A 138 19.71 -5.87 -13.38
CA ASP A 138 20.68 -6.77 -13.99
C ASP A 138 21.89 -6.98 -13.05
N HIS A 139 21.63 -7.66 -11.94
CA HIS A 139 22.64 -8.02 -10.94
C HIS A 139 22.68 -9.54 -10.78
N PRO A 140 23.89 -10.19 -10.75
CA PRO A 140 23.99 -11.64 -10.68
C PRO A 140 23.21 -12.30 -9.54
N SER A 141 23.10 -11.65 -8.38
CA SER A 141 22.34 -12.16 -7.23
C SER A 141 20.82 -12.13 -7.43
N LEU A 142 20.32 -11.46 -8.46
CA LEU A 142 18.90 -11.42 -8.82
C LEU A 142 18.52 -12.48 -9.85
N ASN A 143 19.51 -13.22 -10.38
CA ASN A 143 19.26 -14.30 -11.33
C ASN A 143 18.41 -15.40 -10.67
N GLY A 144 17.29 -15.75 -11.31
CA GLY A 144 16.38 -16.79 -10.82
C GLY A 144 15.47 -16.39 -9.65
N VAL A 145 15.39 -15.08 -9.32
CA VAL A 145 14.44 -14.55 -8.31
C VAL A 145 13.59 -13.41 -8.84
N MET A 146 13.89 -12.89 -10.04
CA MET A 146 13.14 -11.77 -10.62
C MET A 146 11.77 -12.20 -11.15
N PRO A 147 10.72 -11.43 -10.89
CA PRO A 147 9.43 -11.61 -11.56
C PRO A 147 9.55 -11.28 -13.04
N GLN A 148 8.61 -11.81 -13.85
CA GLN A 148 8.60 -11.55 -15.31
C GLN A 148 8.46 -10.06 -15.65
N LEU A 149 7.71 -9.32 -14.83
CA LEU A 149 7.51 -7.87 -14.95
C LEU A 149 7.89 -7.23 -13.61
N PRO A 150 9.15 -6.84 -13.44
CA PRO A 150 9.58 -6.20 -12.20
C PRO A 150 8.96 -4.79 -12.07
N TYR A 151 8.89 -4.32 -10.83
CA TYR A 151 8.51 -2.95 -10.53
C TYR A 151 9.44 -1.95 -11.24
N PRO A 152 8.96 -0.79 -11.71
CA PRO A 152 9.83 0.19 -12.38
C PRO A 152 11.02 0.60 -11.51
N LEU A 153 12.24 0.56 -12.08
CA LEU A 153 13.46 0.81 -11.33
C LEU A 153 13.50 2.20 -10.69
N GLU A 154 13.00 3.21 -11.40
CA GLU A 154 12.91 4.58 -10.87
C GLU A 154 12.08 4.65 -9.59
N LEU A 155 10.95 3.96 -9.57
CA LEU A 155 10.07 3.89 -8.39
C LEU A 155 10.73 3.06 -7.27
N CYS A 156 11.41 1.97 -7.62
CA CYS A 156 12.17 1.18 -6.69
C CYS A 156 13.27 2.01 -6.01
N CYS A 157 14.03 2.80 -6.77
CA CYS A 157 15.09 3.68 -6.26
C CYS A 157 14.54 4.84 -5.41
N ALA A 158 13.36 5.36 -5.71
CA ALA A 158 12.71 6.41 -4.93
C ALA A 158 12.17 5.92 -3.58
N GLY A 159 11.86 4.62 -3.45
CA GLY A 159 11.31 4.04 -2.23
C GLY A 159 12.30 4.08 -1.05
N VAL A 160 11.78 4.33 0.15
CA VAL A 160 12.53 4.23 1.41
C VAL A 160 12.52 2.80 1.93
N TRP A 161 11.44 2.08 1.66
CA TRP A 161 11.19 0.69 2.04
C TRP A 161 11.25 0.43 3.55
N HIS A 162 10.10 0.25 4.15
CA HIS A 162 9.96 -0.05 5.57
C HIS A 162 9.65 -1.52 5.82
N SER A 163 10.11 -2.03 6.96
CA SER A 163 9.68 -3.35 7.44
C SER A 163 8.26 -3.29 7.99
N THR A 164 7.64 -4.46 8.08
CA THR A 164 6.33 -4.58 8.75
C THR A 164 6.40 -4.13 10.20
N GLU A 165 7.46 -4.49 10.91
CA GLU A 165 7.65 -4.10 12.32
C GLU A 165 7.85 -2.58 12.47
N GLU A 166 8.60 -1.91 11.58
CA GLU A 166 8.74 -0.44 11.61
C GLU A 166 7.37 0.25 11.48
N LYS A 167 6.50 -0.25 10.61
CA LYS A 167 5.12 0.26 10.45
C LYS A 167 4.26 0.00 11.70
N ILE A 168 4.32 -1.21 12.26
CA ILE A 168 3.61 -1.59 13.48
C ILE A 168 4.05 -0.71 14.65
N ASP A 169 5.35 -0.49 14.82
CA ASP A 169 5.89 0.33 15.91
C ASP A 169 5.45 1.79 15.78
N ALA A 170 5.45 2.35 14.57
CA ALA A 170 4.93 3.70 14.31
C ALA A 170 3.43 3.81 14.67
N LEU A 171 2.63 2.82 14.29
CA LEU A 171 1.20 2.78 14.62
C LEU A 171 0.97 2.65 16.12
N LYS A 172 1.69 1.76 16.83
CA LYS A 172 1.62 1.58 18.28
C LYS A 172 2.03 2.85 19.03
N ALA A 173 3.11 3.51 18.59
CA ALA A 173 3.59 4.76 19.18
C ALA A 173 2.53 5.87 19.09
N LEU A 174 1.72 5.87 18.05
CA LEU A 174 0.58 6.75 17.90
C LEU A 174 -0.66 6.30 18.70
N GLY A 175 -0.67 5.09 19.28
CA GLY A 175 -1.78 4.54 20.06
C GLY A 175 -2.88 3.92 19.20
N PHE A 176 -2.54 3.38 18.04
CA PHE A 176 -3.41 2.43 17.34
C PHE A 176 -3.42 1.08 18.06
N HIS A 177 -4.52 0.36 17.97
CA HIS A 177 -4.75 -0.92 18.66
C HIS A 177 -5.51 -1.91 17.77
N ASP A 178 -5.77 -3.13 18.28
CA ASP A 178 -6.55 -4.18 17.61
C ASP A 178 -6.03 -4.47 16.19
N PHE A 179 -4.81 -5.00 16.14
CA PHE A 179 -4.12 -5.29 14.89
C PHE A 179 -4.56 -6.61 14.28
N ASP A 180 -4.93 -6.58 13.00
CA ASP A 180 -5.06 -7.76 12.14
C ASP A 180 -4.05 -7.69 11.00
N PHE A 181 -3.60 -8.87 10.55
CA PHE A 181 -2.60 -9.00 9.51
C PHE A 181 -3.02 -10.03 8.47
N TYR A 182 -2.85 -9.69 7.21
CA TYR A 182 -3.03 -10.59 6.09
C TYR A 182 -1.87 -10.44 5.11
N GLN A 183 -1.60 -11.50 4.37
CA GLN A 183 -0.48 -11.54 3.43
C GLN A 183 -0.82 -12.38 2.21
N THR A 184 -0.13 -12.10 1.11
CA THR A 184 -0.14 -12.85 -0.14
C THR A 184 1.26 -12.81 -0.77
N LEU A 185 1.44 -13.33 -1.98
CA LEU A 185 2.72 -13.44 -2.66
C LEU A 185 3.74 -14.22 -1.81
N LEU A 186 3.35 -15.43 -1.40
CA LEU A 186 4.16 -16.31 -0.55
C LEU A 186 5.22 -17.08 -1.34
N ARG A 187 5.08 -17.13 -2.66
CA ARG A 187 6.00 -17.82 -3.56
C ARG A 187 7.26 -16.99 -3.80
N ASN A 188 8.29 -17.66 -4.31
CA ASN A 188 9.44 -16.95 -4.85
C ASN A 188 8.95 -15.95 -5.93
N PRO A 189 9.46 -14.70 -5.95
CA PRO A 189 9.04 -13.67 -6.91
C PRO A 189 9.01 -14.12 -8.37
N MET A 190 9.94 -15.02 -8.77
CA MET A 190 10.00 -15.59 -10.12
C MET A 190 8.70 -16.32 -10.54
N TYR A 191 7.98 -16.89 -9.59
CA TYR A 191 6.79 -17.74 -9.84
C TYR A 191 5.47 -17.07 -9.46
N THR A 192 5.47 -15.86 -8.95
CA THR A 192 4.27 -15.17 -8.44
C THR A 192 3.21 -14.90 -9.51
N ASN A 193 3.59 -14.88 -10.78
CA ASN A 193 2.64 -14.67 -11.87
C ASN A 193 2.10 -15.97 -12.50
N GLU A 194 2.48 -17.14 -11.98
CA GLU A 194 1.98 -18.42 -12.51
C GLU A 194 0.53 -18.68 -12.11
N VAL A 195 0.13 -18.28 -10.89
CA VAL A 195 -1.22 -18.45 -10.36
C VAL A 195 -1.60 -17.25 -9.51
N VAL A 196 -2.90 -17.03 -9.35
CA VAL A 196 -3.41 -16.09 -8.34
C VAL A 196 -3.27 -16.73 -6.97
N GLU A 197 -2.50 -16.10 -6.08
CA GLU A 197 -2.26 -16.60 -4.72
C GLU A 197 -3.39 -16.25 -3.76
N ASP A 198 -3.61 -17.10 -2.78
CA ASP A 198 -4.61 -16.87 -1.74
C ASP A 198 -4.11 -15.84 -0.72
N VAL A 199 -5.07 -15.20 -0.07
CA VAL A 199 -4.83 -14.35 1.10
C VAL A 199 -4.85 -15.21 2.34
N VAL A 200 -3.80 -15.13 3.15
CA VAL A 200 -3.69 -15.87 4.41
C VAL A 200 -3.42 -14.93 5.60
N PRO A 201 -3.83 -15.29 6.83
CA PRO A 201 -3.50 -14.52 8.03
C PRO A 201 -1.99 -14.46 8.26
N GLY A 202 -1.53 -13.36 8.91
CA GLY A 202 -0.12 -13.16 9.28
C GLY A 202 0.60 -12.20 8.34
N TYR A 203 1.92 -12.01 8.58
CA TYR A 203 2.76 -11.04 7.84
C TYR A 203 4.22 -11.50 7.67
N GLN A 204 4.57 -12.69 8.18
CA GLN A 204 5.98 -13.10 8.31
C GLN A 204 6.61 -13.60 7.00
N SER A 205 5.80 -13.91 5.99
CA SER A 205 6.28 -14.61 4.79
C SER A 205 5.83 -13.99 3.48
N GLY A 206 4.85 -13.09 3.52
CA GLY A 206 4.25 -12.51 2.32
C GLY A 206 5.14 -11.49 1.62
N GLY A 207 5.13 -11.51 0.30
CA GLY A 207 5.71 -10.46 -0.54
C GLY A 207 4.85 -9.19 -0.57
N TYR A 208 3.58 -9.30 -0.22
CA TYR A 208 2.66 -8.18 -0.02
C TYR A 208 1.85 -8.39 1.25
N VAL A 209 1.85 -7.41 2.13
CA VAL A 209 1.28 -7.51 3.48
C VAL A 209 0.31 -6.37 3.74
N ALA A 210 -0.83 -6.70 4.36
CA ALA A 210 -1.79 -5.75 4.91
C ALA A 210 -1.69 -5.71 6.43
N ILE A 211 -1.55 -4.50 6.97
CA ILE A 211 -1.67 -4.18 8.39
C ILE A 211 -3.00 -3.45 8.56
N ILE A 212 -3.86 -3.96 9.42
CA ILE A 212 -5.12 -3.33 9.80
C ILE A 212 -5.00 -2.93 11.27
N ALA A 213 -5.40 -1.70 11.58
CA ALA A 213 -5.37 -1.20 12.96
C ALA A 213 -6.55 -0.25 13.21
N HIS A 214 -6.93 -0.06 14.47
CA HIS A 214 -8.03 0.83 14.85
C HIS A 214 -7.53 2.01 15.71
N LYS A 215 -8.18 3.18 15.51
CA LYS A 215 -7.91 4.39 16.30
C LYS A 215 -8.52 4.29 17.68
#